data_e5b5b9b6aee89a6392cfbb4c0754549d
#
_entry.id   e5b5b9b6aee89a6392cfbb4c0754549d
#
_cell.length_a   1.000
_cell.length_b   1.000
_cell.length_c   1.000
_cell.angle_alpha   90.00
_cell.angle_beta   90.00
_cell.angle_gamma   90.00
#
_symmetry.space_group_name_H-M   'P 1'
#
loop_
_entity.id
_entity.type
_entity.pdbx_description
1 polymer ?
#
loop_
_entity_poly.entity_id
_entity_poly.type
_entity_poly.pdbx_seq_one_letter_code
_entity_poly.pdbx_strand_id
1 'polypeptide(L)'
;MKKVGITGGMGCGKSTVVAEFAKLGVPSFMADKAGADLYLDPAFLAEVRALLGDDVFRPDGTADKRLIASRVFASPSLLAGLNALIHPRVMQAFDRFCSLHSDAPYVLFECAILYDYGLDRLMDKVICVYLQLDERLARLSERDAVSREELMARISHQLPAEEMMRRADYVILNYEGNPRQRQVAFIDNILRQ
;
A
#
# COMPACT_ATOMS: atom_id res chain seq x y z
N MET A 1 -15.70 10.05 -12.06
CA MET A 1 -14.71 8.98 -11.80
C MET A 1 -14.63 8.71 -10.31
N LYS A 2 -14.80 7.46 -9.85
CA LYS A 2 -14.69 7.10 -8.44
C LYS A 2 -13.22 6.80 -8.08
N LYS A 3 -12.80 7.15 -6.87
CA LYS A 3 -11.51 6.77 -6.28
C LYS A 3 -11.73 5.56 -5.38
N VAL A 4 -11.15 4.42 -5.72
CA VAL A 4 -11.37 3.15 -5.01
C VAL A 4 -10.09 2.70 -4.34
N GLY A 5 -10.08 2.68 -3.00
CA GLY A 5 -8.95 2.14 -2.23
C GLY A 5 -8.91 0.61 -2.31
N ILE A 6 -7.72 0.03 -2.48
CA ILE A 6 -7.52 -1.41 -2.31
C ILE A 6 -6.45 -1.65 -1.27
N THR A 7 -6.83 -2.34 -0.19
CA THR A 7 -5.97 -2.58 0.97
C THR A 7 -6.02 -4.04 1.41
N GLY A 8 -5.31 -4.36 2.46
CA GLY A 8 -5.23 -5.70 3.06
C GLY A 8 -3.86 -5.96 3.67
N GLY A 9 -3.79 -6.91 4.58
CA GLY A 9 -2.57 -7.22 5.30
C GLY A 9 -1.40 -7.64 4.41
N MET A 10 -0.20 -7.52 4.92
CA MET A 10 1.01 -7.99 4.23
C MET A 10 0.87 -9.48 3.85
N GLY A 11 1.23 -9.84 2.63
CA GLY A 11 1.13 -11.21 2.12
C GLY A 11 -0.25 -11.64 1.62
N CYS A 12 -1.31 -10.82 1.73
CA CYS A 12 -2.67 -11.20 1.29
C CYS A 12 -2.85 -11.26 -0.24
N GLY A 13 -1.90 -10.77 -1.04
CA GLY A 13 -1.94 -10.82 -2.50
C GLY A 13 -2.66 -9.66 -3.18
N LYS A 14 -2.61 -8.45 -2.61
CA LYS A 14 -3.16 -7.22 -3.22
C LYS A 14 -2.73 -7.03 -4.68
N SER A 15 -1.43 -7.11 -4.95
CA SER A 15 -0.88 -6.93 -6.30
C SER A 15 -1.45 -7.92 -7.33
N THR A 16 -1.74 -9.15 -6.89
CA THR A 16 -2.38 -10.15 -7.75
C THR A 16 -3.82 -9.77 -8.07
N VAL A 17 -4.55 -9.23 -7.08
CA VAL A 17 -5.92 -8.75 -7.27
C VAL A 17 -5.93 -7.50 -8.17
N VAL A 18 -5.02 -6.56 -7.95
CA VAL A 18 -4.84 -5.37 -8.83
C VAL A 18 -4.56 -5.80 -10.27
N ALA A 19 -3.74 -6.83 -10.49
CA ALA A 19 -3.49 -7.36 -11.83
C ALA A 19 -4.74 -7.94 -12.49
N GLU A 20 -5.69 -8.50 -11.73
CA GLU A 20 -6.98 -8.96 -12.30
C GLU A 20 -7.85 -7.75 -12.71
N PHE A 21 -7.91 -6.68 -11.91
CA PHE A 21 -8.58 -5.44 -12.32
C PHE A 21 -7.93 -4.79 -13.55
N ALA A 22 -6.60 -4.83 -13.65
CA ALA A 22 -5.88 -4.30 -14.81
C ALA A 22 -6.26 -5.02 -16.12
N LYS A 23 -6.54 -6.35 -16.08
CA LYS A 23 -7.05 -7.12 -17.24
C LYS A 23 -8.43 -6.62 -17.71
N LEU A 24 -9.19 -5.98 -16.83
CA LEU A 24 -10.49 -5.35 -17.14
C LEU A 24 -10.35 -3.88 -17.57
N GLY A 25 -9.12 -3.40 -17.77
CA GLY A 25 -8.82 -2.04 -18.19
C GLY A 25 -8.91 -1.01 -17.06
N VAL A 26 -8.87 -1.41 -15.79
CA VAL A 26 -8.94 -0.49 -14.65
C VAL A 26 -7.57 0.10 -14.37
N PRO A 27 -7.41 1.44 -14.43
CA PRO A 27 -6.17 2.09 -14.05
C PRO A 27 -5.89 1.93 -12.55
N SER A 28 -4.63 1.64 -12.20
CA SER A 28 -4.26 1.35 -10.82
C SER A 28 -3.00 2.11 -10.40
N PHE A 29 -3.11 2.87 -9.32
CA PHE A 29 -2.00 3.61 -8.72
C PHE A 29 -1.45 2.83 -7.52
N MET A 30 -0.14 2.60 -7.51
CA MET A 30 0.56 1.85 -6.48
C MET A 30 1.22 2.83 -5.49
N ALA A 31 0.61 3.09 -4.34
CA ALA A 31 1.10 4.07 -3.37
C ALA A 31 2.49 3.72 -2.82
N ASP A 32 2.75 2.44 -2.54
CA ASP A 32 4.05 1.99 -2.03
C ASP A 32 5.17 2.24 -3.05
N LYS A 33 4.89 2.03 -4.34
CA LYS A 33 5.84 2.35 -5.42
C LYS A 33 6.06 3.85 -5.52
N ALA A 34 4.99 4.64 -5.54
CA ALA A 34 5.10 6.10 -5.60
C ALA A 34 5.91 6.66 -4.43
N GLY A 35 5.70 6.14 -3.20
CA GLY A 35 6.52 6.49 -2.04
C GLY A 35 7.99 6.08 -2.18
N ALA A 36 8.25 4.91 -2.77
CA ALA A 36 9.62 4.46 -3.03
C ALA A 36 10.34 5.30 -4.10
N ASP A 37 9.61 5.79 -5.10
CA ASP A 37 10.14 6.62 -6.19
C ASP A 37 10.52 8.02 -5.71
N LEU A 38 9.96 8.53 -4.59
CA LEU A 38 10.38 9.79 -3.98
C LEU A 38 11.86 9.81 -3.61
N TYR A 39 12.44 8.66 -3.27
CA TYR A 39 13.87 8.56 -2.96
C TYR A 39 14.79 8.73 -4.18
N LEU A 40 14.24 8.96 -5.36
CA LEU A 40 14.97 9.36 -6.56
C LEU A 40 14.97 10.88 -6.75
N ASP A 41 14.18 11.62 -5.97
CA ASP A 41 14.08 13.08 -6.03
C ASP A 41 15.10 13.73 -5.08
N PRO A 42 16.07 14.52 -5.59
CA PRO A 42 17.06 15.21 -4.75
C PRO A 42 16.45 16.18 -3.73
N ALA A 43 15.32 16.82 -4.06
CA ALA A 43 14.62 17.73 -3.14
C ALA A 43 14.03 16.96 -1.96
N PHE A 44 13.42 15.81 -2.21
CA PHE A 44 12.92 14.92 -1.16
C PHE A 44 14.08 14.39 -0.28
N LEU A 45 15.20 13.98 -0.89
CA LEU A 45 16.37 13.50 -0.15
C LEU A 45 16.95 14.57 0.77
N ALA A 46 16.95 15.85 0.36
CA ALA A 46 17.39 16.96 1.22
C ALA A 46 16.50 17.10 2.46
N GLU A 47 15.19 16.94 2.34
CA GLU A 47 14.26 17.00 3.48
C GLU A 47 14.42 15.78 4.40
N VAL A 48 14.60 14.58 3.83
CA VAL A 48 14.91 13.37 4.61
C VAL A 48 16.20 13.54 5.40
N ARG A 49 17.24 14.16 4.78
CA ARG A 49 18.52 14.48 5.42
C ARG A 49 18.33 15.45 6.58
N ALA A 50 17.54 16.50 6.37
CA ALA A 50 17.23 17.48 7.43
C ALA A 50 16.49 16.85 8.61
N LEU A 51 15.62 15.87 8.35
CA LEU A 51 14.83 15.19 9.38
C LEU A 51 15.64 14.11 10.13
N LEU A 52 16.44 13.31 9.41
CA LEU A 52 17.05 12.08 9.94
C LEU A 52 18.58 12.17 10.11
N GLY A 53 19.24 13.20 9.56
CA GLY A 53 20.69 13.34 9.59
C GLY A 53 21.39 12.74 8.37
N ASP A 54 22.71 13.00 8.27
CA ASP A 54 23.54 12.54 7.16
C ASP A 54 23.87 11.05 7.19
N ASP A 55 23.92 10.49 8.37
CA ASP A 55 24.33 9.11 8.62
C ASP A 55 23.35 8.04 8.08
N VAL A 56 22.15 8.43 7.66
CA VAL A 56 21.21 7.55 6.94
C VAL A 56 21.46 7.50 5.44
N PHE A 57 22.53 8.16 4.96
CA PHE A 57 22.95 8.16 3.56
C PHE A 57 24.26 7.41 3.40
N ARG A 58 24.39 6.69 2.29
CA ARG A 58 25.64 6.05 1.89
C ARG A 58 26.65 7.07 1.37
N PRO A 59 27.94 6.70 1.26
CA PRO A 59 28.97 7.58 0.72
C PRO A 59 28.69 8.08 -0.71
N ASP A 60 27.91 7.34 -1.50
CA ASP A 60 27.48 7.73 -2.84
C ASP A 60 26.29 8.69 -2.86
N GLY A 61 25.80 9.11 -1.68
CA GLY A 61 24.66 10.01 -1.52
C GLY A 61 23.28 9.32 -1.59
N THR A 62 23.22 8.02 -1.82
CA THR A 62 21.95 7.30 -1.83
C THR A 62 21.44 7.05 -0.42
N ALA A 63 20.10 7.08 -0.24
CA ALA A 63 19.48 6.81 1.06
C ALA A 63 19.58 5.33 1.42
N ASP A 64 20.04 5.01 2.62
CA ASP A 64 19.97 3.67 3.16
C ASP A 64 18.59 3.40 3.76
N LYS A 65 17.70 2.84 2.93
CA LYS A 65 16.30 2.57 3.31
C LYS A 65 16.16 1.66 4.53
N ARG A 66 17.14 0.75 4.78
CA ARG A 66 17.12 -0.13 5.96
C ARG A 66 17.40 0.67 7.23
N LEU A 67 18.41 1.53 7.18
CA LEU A 67 18.78 2.37 8.31
C LEU A 67 17.70 3.42 8.60
N ILE A 68 17.11 4.02 7.55
CA ILE A 68 15.96 4.92 7.68
C ILE A 68 14.80 4.19 8.39
N ALA A 69 14.40 3.01 7.89
CA ALA A 69 13.33 2.21 8.48
C ALA A 69 13.60 1.89 9.96
N SER A 70 14.80 1.38 10.27
CA SER A 70 15.19 1.10 11.66
C SER A 70 15.07 2.32 12.57
N ARG A 71 15.52 3.50 12.09
CA ARG A 71 15.47 4.76 12.86
C ARG A 71 14.05 5.26 13.09
N VAL A 72 13.23 5.29 12.05
CA VAL A 72 11.87 5.83 12.18
C VAL A 72 10.96 4.91 12.98
N PHE A 73 11.11 3.58 12.86
CA PHE A 73 10.34 2.65 13.68
C PHE A 73 10.73 2.65 15.17
N ALA A 74 11.94 3.10 15.50
CA ALA A 74 12.37 3.31 16.89
C ALA A 74 11.86 4.63 17.50
N SER A 75 11.30 5.56 16.70
CA SER A 75 10.87 6.88 17.15
C SER A 75 9.55 7.30 16.50
N PRO A 76 8.43 7.32 17.25
CA PRO A 76 7.13 7.75 16.73
C PRO A 76 7.14 9.16 16.11
N SER A 77 7.94 10.08 16.66
CA SER A 77 8.06 11.45 16.12
C SER A 77 8.77 11.48 14.76
N LEU A 78 9.85 10.70 14.59
CA LEU A 78 10.55 10.60 13.31
C LEU A 78 9.68 9.89 12.26
N LEU A 79 8.93 8.86 12.66
CA LEU A 79 7.98 8.19 11.78
C LEU A 79 6.89 9.16 11.31
N ALA A 80 6.31 9.93 12.22
CA ALA A 80 5.34 10.97 11.89
C ALA A 80 5.93 12.04 10.97
N GLY A 81 7.15 12.49 11.23
CA GLY A 81 7.88 13.44 10.38
C GLY A 81 8.10 12.91 8.96
N LEU A 82 8.60 11.69 8.82
CA LEU A 82 8.81 11.07 7.50
C LEU A 82 7.48 10.90 6.74
N ASN A 83 6.43 10.46 7.43
CA ASN A 83 5.11 10.32 6.82
C ASN A 83 4.52 11.67 6.37
N ALA A 84 4.77 12.75 7.12
CA ALA A 84 4.38 14.10 6.74
C ALA A 84 5.09 14.59 5.46
N LEU A 85 6.29 14.08 5.16
CA LEU A 85 6.99 14.35 3.90
C LEU A 85 6.45 13.50 2.74
N ILE A 86 6.15 12.21 2.99
CA ILE A 86 5.76 11.23 1.97
C ILE A 86 4.30 11.40 1.55
N HIS A 87 3.36 11.41 2.50
CA HIS A 87 1.93 11.30 2.19
C HIS A 87 1.42 12.41 1.26
N PRO A 88 1.73 13.70 1.48
CA PRO A 88 1.26 14.74 0.58
C PRO A 88 1.76 14.56 -0.86
N ARG A 89 3.00 14.09 -1.03
CA ARG A 89 3.60 13.86 -2.35
C ARG A 89 2.97 12.68 -3.07
N VAL A 90 2.71 11.59 -2.35
CA VAL A 90 2.01 10.42 -2.90
C VAL A 90 0.59 10.80 -3.30
N MET A 91 -0.13 11.56 -2.47
CA MET A 91 -1.47 12.03 -2.81
C MET A 91 -1.50 12.99 -3.99
N GLN A 92 -0.53 13.91 -4.08
CA GLN A 92 -0.38 14.77 -5.25
C GLN A 92 -0.09 13.98 -6.54
N ALA A 93 0.73 12.93 -6.43
CA ALA A 93 0.98 12.02 -7.55
C ALA A 93 -0.29 11.25 -7.94
N PHE A 94 -1.08 10.83 -6.96
CA PHE A 94 -2.37 10.18 -7.20
C PHE A 94 -3.39 11.13 -7.86
N ASP A 95 -3.46 12.40 -7.45
CA ASP A 95 -4.35 13.37 -8.08
C ASP A 95 -3.96 13.63 -9.55
N ARG A 96 -2.65 13.70 -9.86
CA ARG A 96 -2.16 13.75 -11.25
C ARG A 96 -2.56 12.49 -12.03
N PHE A 97 -2.40 11.31 -11.42
CA PHE A 97 -2.82 10.04 -12.02
C PHE A 97 -4.33 10.02 -12.30
N CYS A 98 -5.16 10.49 -11.37
CA CYS A 98 -6.60 10.64 -11.57
C CYS A 98 -6.94 11.54 -12.75
N SER A 99 -6.23 12.67 -12.88
CA SER A 99 -6.46 13.61 -14.01
C SER A 99 -6.13 13.00 -15.36
N LEU A 100 -5.10 12.15 -15.43
CA LEU A 100 -4.71 11.42 -16.66
C LEU A 100 -5.69 10.30 -17.03
N HIS A 101 -6.51 9.85 -16.10
CA HIS A 101 -7.47 8.76 -16.28
C HIS A 101 -8.92 9.21 -16.05
N SER A 102 -9.22 10.50 -16.30
CA SER A 102 -10.54 11.11 -16.04
C SER A 102 -11.70 10.41 -16.75
N ASP A 103 -11.44 9.76 -17.88
CA ASP A 103 -12.45 9.03 -18.66
C ASP A 103 -12.77 7.62 -18.10
N ALA A 104 -11.97 7.13 -17.15
CA ALA A 104 -12.23 5.86 -16.52
C ALA A 104 -13.43 5.98 -15.54
N PRO A 105 -14.31 4.97 -15.43
CA PRO A 105 -15.40 4.99 -14.46
C PRO A 105 -14.89 5.06 -13.02
N TYR A 106 -13.76 4.44 -12.75
CA TYR A 106 -13.04 4.51 -11.48
C TYR A 106 -11.56 4.19 -11.67
N VAL A 107 -10.75 4.55 -10.66
CA VAL A 107 -9.32 4.19 -10.55
C VAL A 107 -9.07 3.49 -9.22
N LEU A 108 -8.08 2.59 -9.18
CA LEU A 108 -7.63 1.96 -7.94
C LEU A 108 -6.46 2.73 -7.32
N PHE A 109 -6.51 2.88 -5.99
CA PHE A 109 -5.41 3.33 -5.14
C PHE A 109 -4.97 2.18 -4.24
N GLU A 110 -3.88 1.47 -4.60
CA GLU A 110 -3.35 0.36 -3.82
C GLU A 110 -2.46 0.91 -2.70
N CYS A 111 -2.82 0.57 -1.44
CA CYS A 111 -2.07 0.98 -0.26
C CYS A 111 -2.26 -0.03 0.89
N ALA A 112 -1.15 -0.58 1.40
CA ALA A 112 -1.20 -1.54 2.49
C ALA A 112 -1.58 -0.90 3.84
N ILE A 113 -1.33 0.39 4.00
CA ILE A 113 -1.53 1.18 5.22
C ILE A 113 -2.66 2.20 5.07
N LEU A 114 -3.65 1.90 4.22
CA LEU A 114 -4.75 2.81 3.88
C LEU A 114 -5.50 3.32 5.12
N TYR A 115 -5.83 2.40 6.03
CA TYR A 115 -6.57 2.71 7.25
C TYR A 115 -5.70 3.32 8.35
N ASP A 116 -4.44 2.92 8.42
CA ASP A 116 -3.51 3.34 9.47
C ASP A 116 -3.28 4.86 9.46
N TYR A 117 -3.41 5.47 8.28
CA TYR A 117 -3.21 6.91 8.08
C TYR A 117 -4.48 7.66 7.66
N GLY A 118 -5.65 7.02 7.75
CA GLY A 118 -6.93 7.63 7.43
C GLY A 118 -7.12 8.01 5.96
N LEU A 119 -6.34 7.38 5.05
CA LEU A 119 -6.44 7.61 3.59
C LEU A 119 -7.74 7.03 3.01
N ASP A 120 -8.38 6.11 3.72
CA ASP A 120 -9.71 5.59 3.40
C ASP A 120 -10.76 6.69 3.26
N ARG A 121 -10.63 7.79 4.03
CA ARG A 121 -11.55 8.94 3.97
C ARG A 121 -11.48 9.73 2.65
N LEU A 122 -10.44 9.52 1.86
CA LEU A 122 -10.23 10.14 0.55
C LEU A 122 -10.72 9.26 -0.60
N MET A 123 -11.23 8.06 -0.28
CA MET A 123 -11.73 7.08 -1.24
C MET A 123 -13.26 7.05 -1.21
N ASP A 124 -13.87 6.89 -2.39
CA ASP A 124 -15.33 6.72 -2.50
C ASP A 124 -15.77 5.33 -2.05
N LYS A 125 -14.90 4.33 -2.25
CA LYS A 125 -15.09 2.93 -1.85
C LYS A 125 -13.76 2.29 -1.48
N VAL A 126 -13.81 1.26 -0.62
CA VAL A 126 -12.63 0.48 -0.24
C VAL A 126 -12.87 -1.01 -0.47
N ILE A 127 -11.90 -1.65 -1.10
CA ILE A 127 -11.81 -3.10 -1.28
C ILE A 127 -10.74 -3.63 -0.32
N CYS A 128 -11.09 -4.58 0.55
CA CYS A 128 -10.13 -5.31 1.37
C CYS A 128 -9.82 -6.66 0.72
N VAL A 129 -8.54 -6.92 0.48
CA VAL A 129 -8.06 -8.26 0.08
C VAL A 129 -7.71 -9.02 1.34
N TYR A 130 -8.42 -10.12 1.58
CA TYR A 130 -8.24 -10.95 2.76
C TYR A 130 -7.63 -12.31 2.43
N LEU A 131 -6.72 -12.72 3.28
CA LEU A 131 -6.14 -14.06 3.33
C LEU A 131 -5.85 -14.41 4.79
N GLN A 132 -6.11 -15.65 5.18
CA GLN A 132 -5.84 -16.13 6.54
C GLN A 132 -4.38 -15.97 6.92
N LEU A 133 -4.12 -15.74 8.22
CA LEU A 133 -2.79 -15.41 8.72
C LEU A 133 -1.75 -16.49 8.39
N ASP A 134 -2.07 -17.76 8.59
CA ASP A 134 -1.11 -18.85 8.34
C ASP A 134 -0.73 -18.97 6.86
N GLU A 135 -1.69 -18.78 5.94
CA GLU A 135 -1.39 -18.73 4.51
C GLU A 135 -0.56 -17.50 4.14
N ARG A 136 -0.82 -16.34 4.75
CA ARG A 136 -0.01 -15.13 4.56
C ARG A 136 1.44 -15.36 5.02
N LEU A 137 1.62 -15.96 6.19
CA LEU A 137 2.94 -16.28 6.75
C LEU A 137 3.69 -17.27 5.86
N ALA A 138 3.03 -18.33 5.38
CA ALA A 138 3.63 -19.30 4.47
C ALA A 138 4.15 -18.62 3.19
N ARG A 139 3.32 -17.80 2.52
CA ARG A 139 3.70 -17.05 1.31
C ARG A 139 4.84 -16.05 1.54
N LEU A 140 4.83 -15.39 2.70
CA LEU A 140 5.86 -14.40 3.04
C LEU A 140 7.20 -15.07 3.39
N SER A 141 7.18 -16.18 4.13
CA SER A 141 8.40 -16.93 4.45
C SER A 141 9.08 -17.46 3.19
N GLU A 142 8.30 -17.97 2.24
CA GLU A 142 8.82 -18.45 0.95
C GLU A 142 9.41 -17.32 0.10
N ARG A 143 8.75 -16.15 0.08
CA ARG A 143 9.17 -15.00 -0.74
C ARG A 143 10.37 -14.25 -0.17
N ASP A 144 10.38 -14.01 1.14
CA ASP A 144 11.29 -13.04 1.79
C ASP A 144 12.45 -13.72 2.52
N ALA A 145 12.43 -15.04 2.68
CA ALA A 145 13.43 -15.84 3.44
C ALA A 145 13.64 -15.28 4.87
N VAL A 146 12.56 -14.90 5.56
CA VAL A 146 12.54 -14.26 6.86
C VAL A 146 11.83 -15.19 7.86
N SER A 147 12.22 -15.12 9.14
CA SER A 147 11.60 -15.95 10.18
C SER A 147 10.13 -15.60 10.43
N ARG A 148 9.37 -16.57 10.95
CA ARG A 148 7.97 -16.37 11.33
C ARG A 148 7.82 -15.25 12.38
N GLU A 149 8.73 -15.19 13.33
CA GLU A 149 8.75 -14.19 14.41
C GLU A 149 8.92 -12.79 13.85
N GLU A 150 9.85 -12.61 12.90
CA GLU A 150 10.08 -11.33 12.26
C GLU A 150 8.89 -10.91 11.40
N LEU A 151 8.24 -11.84 10.68
CA LEU A 151 7.02 -11.58 9.94
C LEU A 151 5.86 -11.18 10.85
N MET A 152 5.68 -11.85 11.97
CA MET A 152 4.67 -11.50 12.97
C MET A 152 4.90 -10.12 13.56
N ALA A 153 6.14 -9.76 13.85
CA ALA A 153 6.49 -8.41 14.31
C ALA A 153 6.10 -7.34 13.27
N ARG A 154 6.36 -7.59 11.98
CA ARG A 154 5.95 -6.66 10.90
C ARG A 154 4.42 -6.56 10.75
N ILE A 155 3.72 -7.70 10.86
CA ILE A 155 2.26 -7.76 10.76
C ILE A 155 1.58 -7.05 11.92
N SER A 156 2.14 -7.11 13.14
CA SER A 156 1.57 -6.47 14.33
C SER A 156 1.56 -4.93 14.27
N HIS A 157 2.31 -4.33 13.34
CA HIS A 157 2.27 -2.89 13.08
C HIS A 157 1.14 -2.46 12.14
N GLN A 158 0.40 -3.39 11.56
CA GLN A 158 -0.74 -3.10 10.69
C GLN A 158 -2.05 -3.28 11.46
N LEU A 159 -3.10 -2.57 11.02
CA LEU A 159 -4.46 -2.84 11.49
C LEU A 159 -4.79 -4.33 11.29
N PRO A 160 -5.45 -5.01 12.26
CA PRO A 160 -5.86 -6.40 12.10
C PRO A 160 -6.67 -6.63 10.83
N ALA A 161 -6.42 -7.73 10.13
CA ALA A 161 -7.05 -8.01 8.83
C ALA A 161 -8.59 -8.09 8.94
N GLU A 162 -9.10 -8.62 10.04
CA GLU A 162 -10.55 -8.72 10.33
C GLU A 162 -11.17 -7.33 10.54
N GLU A 163 -10.40 -6.38 11.10
CA GLU A 163 -10.84 -4.99 11.24
C GLU A 163 -10.85 -4.29 9.88
N MET A 164 -9.84 -4.52 9.03
CA MET A 164 -9.83 -4.01 7.66
C MET A 164 -11.05 -4.52 6.88
N MET A 165 -11.40 -5.83 7.02
CA MET A 165 -12.58 -6.41 6.39
C MET A 165 -13.88 -5.73 6.83
N ARG A 166 -14.04 -5.48 8.14
CA ARG A 166 -15.26 -4.86 8.69
C ARG A 166 -15.46 -3.42 8.22
N ARG A 167 -14.37 -2.71 7.94
CA ARG A 167 -14.39 -1.31 7.49
C ARG A 167 -14.54 -1.16 5.99
N ALA A 168 -14.24 -2.19 5.20
CA ALA A 168 -14.27 -2.14 3.76
C ALA A 168 -15.69 -2.26 3.20
N ASP A 169 -15.96 -1.60 2.06
CA ASP A 169 -17.21 -1.76 1.30
C ASP A 169 -17.29 -3.12 0.61
N TYR A 170 -16.14 -3.66 0.18
CA TYR A 170 -16.04 -4.97 -0.50
C TYR A 170 -14.88 -5.77 0.06
N VAL A 171 -15.04 -7.10 0.09
CA VAL A 171 -13.98 -8.02 0.49
C VAL A 171 -13.72 -9.01 -0.62
N ILE A 172 -12.43 -9.20 -0.96
CA ILE A 172 -11.98 -10.26 -1.87
C ILE A 172 -11.24 -11.30 -1.04
N LEU A 173 -11.80 -12.51 -0.99
CA LEU A 173 -11.20 -13.65 -0.31
C LEU A 173 -10.18 -14.32 -1.24
N ASN A 174 -8.87 -14.19 -0.94
CA ASN A 174 -7.77 -14.57 -1.84
C ASN A 174 -7.09 -15.89 -1.43
N TYR A 175 -7.86 -16.89 -1.05
CA TYR A 175 -7.33 -18.24 -0.75
C TYR A 175 -7.46 -19.19 -1.94
N GLU A 176 -6.77 -20.31 -1.88
CA GLU A 176 -6.80 -21.35 -2.91
C GLU A 176 -8.21 -21.93 -3.06
N GLY A 177 -8.61 -22.23 -4.30
CA GLY A 177 -9.95 -22.73 -4.61
C GLY A 177 -11.03 -21.65 -4.72
N ASN A 178 -10.79 -20.41 -4.29
CA ASN A 178 -11.76 -19.34 -4.44
C ASN A 178 -11.54 -18.56 -5.76
N PRO A 179 -12.54 -18.50 -6.63
CA PRO A 179 -12.38 -17.87 -7.95
C PRO A 179 -12.26 -16.36 -7.86
N ARG A 180 -11.03 -15.87 -7.58
CA ARG A 180 -10.67 -14.44 -7.48
C ARG A 180 -11.18 -13.62 -8.66
N GLN A 181 -11.07 -14.15 -9.88
CA GLN A 181 -11.51 -13.48 -11.09
C GLN A 181 -13.00 -13.17 -11.09
N ARG A 182 -13.83 -14.10 -10.56
CA ARG A 182 -15.28 -13.89 -10.43
C ARG A 182 -15.61 -12.79 -9.42
N GLN A 183 -14.91 -12.75 -8.29
CA GLN A 183 -15.09 -11.71 -7.28
C GLN A 183 -14.70 -10.33 -7.84
N VAL A 184 -13.56 -10.25 -8.54
CA VAL A 184 -13.10 -9.03 -9.20
C VAL A 184 -14.10 -8.56 -10.25
N ALA A 185 -14.56 -9.45 -11.14
CA ALA A 185 -15.54 -9.10 -12.18
C ALA A 185 -16.88 -8.62 -11.59
N PHE A 186 -17.33 -9.22 -10.49
CA PHE A 186 -18.55 -8.82 -9.78
C PHE A 186 -18.41 -7.40 -9.21
N ILE A 187 -17.31 -7.11 -8.52
CA ILE A 187 -17.04 -5.79 -7.94
C ILE A 187 -16.86 -4.74 -9.04
N ASP A 188 -16.12 -5.07 -10.11
CA ASP A 188 -15.93 -4.17 -11.26
C ASP A 188 -17.27 -3.76 -11.88
N ASN A 189 -18.19 -4.72 -12.07
CA ASN A 189 -19.52 -4.42 -12.61
C ASN A 189 -20.32 -3.45 -11.73
N ILE A 190 -20.21 -3.56 -10.40
CA ILE A 190 -20.87 -2.63 -9.46
C ILE A 190 -20.21 -1.26 -9.52
N LEU A 191 -18.89 -1.19 -9.57
CA LEU A 191 -18.15 0.07 -9.54
C LEU A 191 -18.33 0.91 -10.82
N ARG A 192 -18.65 0.25 -11.95
CA ARG A 192 -18.92 0.90 -13.25
C ARG A 192 -20.31 1.55 -13.33
N GLN A 193 -21.22 1.18 -12.46
CA GLN A 193 -22.56 1.80 -12.32
C GLN A 193 -22.47 3.13 -11.56
#